data_a82c0b5a73ea2c8601dbf3fe257fca0e
#
_entry.id   a82c0b5a73ea2c8601dbf3fe257fca0e
#
_cell.length_a   1.000
_cell.length_b   1.000
_cell.length_c   1.000
_cell.angle_alpha   90.00
_cell.angle_beta   90.00
_cell.angle_gamma   90.00
#
_symmetry.space_group_name_H-M   'P 1'
#
loop_
_entity.id
_entity.type
_entity.pdbx_description
1 polymer ?
#
loop_
_entity_poly.entity_id
_entity_poly.type
_entity_poly.pdbx_seq_one_letter_code
_entity_poly.pdbx_strand_id
1 'polypeptide(L)'
;MENMTEKFAEFCAELKYEHLPPEVIKRTKLLILDTVGIIIRARHDAESTSSLVSAIDKLEMGNGSCQVFSDKKTYTPSAAALLNGTLAHSLDFDDTHAEASLHSSAPILSAALAAAQMNKSSGQELITACVVGYETQIRLGLAGGSSAHYKKGFHPTATCGVFGAVAAAGYLMGLTKYQFISAFGIALSQSAGSMQFLTDGAWTKRSHVGQAAQNGLSCAIMAGEGFKGPSQAFEGQWGYFHSYASGGDFKKALDGLGKKFET
;
A
#
# COMPACT_ATOMS: atom_id res chain seq x y z
N MET A 1 -18.91 4.49 -19.25
CA MET A 1 -17.65 4.84 -18.57
C MET A 1 -16.90 3.54 -18.33
N GLU A 2 -15.60 3.49 -18.59
CA GLU A 2 -14.81 2.31 -18.23
C GLU A 2 -14.88 2.12 -16.69
N ASN A 3 -15.27 0.95 -16.25
CA ASN A 3 -15.33 0.62 -14.83
C ASN A 3 -13.91 0.28 -14.35
N MET A 4 -13.14 1.31 -13.99
CA MET A 4 -11.74 1.19 -13.60
C MET A 4 -11.59 0.36 -12.32
N THR A 5 -12.45 0.58 -11.33
CA THR A 5 -12.44 -0.18 -10.08
C THR A 5 -12.59 -1.68 -10.34
N GLU A 6 -13.49 -2.06 -11.26
CA GLU A 6 -13.71 -3.44 -11.62
C GLU A 6 -12.53 -4.07 -12.36
N LYS A 7 -11.88 -3.32 -13.26
CA LYS A 7 -10.68 -3.78 -13.99
C LYS A 7 -9.50 -4.03 -13.07
N PHE A 8 -9.24 -3.14 -12.12
CA PHE A 8 -8.21 -3.36 -11.11
C PHE A 8 -8.53 -4.54 -10.20
N ALA A 9 -9.80 -4.69 -9.79
CA ALA A 9 -10.23 -5.82 -8.96
C ALA A 9 -10.05 -7.17 -9.68
N GLU A 10 -10.35 -7.23 -10.97
CA GLU A 10 -10.13 -8.40 -11.81
C GLU A 10 -8.63 -8.73 -11.93
N PHE A 11 -7.81 -7.73 -12.26
CA PHE A 11 -6.34 -7.87 -12.30
C PHE A 11 -5.79 -8.40 -10.98
N CYS A 12 -6.20 -7.81 -9.85
CA CYS A 12 -5.74 -8.24 -8.53
C CYS A 12 -6.11 -9.68 -8.20
N ALA A 13 -7.31 -10.12 -8.59
CA ALA A 13 -7.78 -11.48 -8.32
C ALA A 13 -7.16 -12.55 -9.24
N GLU A 14 -6.73 -12.18 -10.45
CA GLU A 14 -6.37 -13.15 -11.49
C GLU A 14 -4.87 -13.26 -11.78
N LEU A 15 -4.04 -12.29 -11.33
CA LEU A 15 -2.59 -12.34 -11.57
C LEU A 15 -1.99 -13.55 -10.86
N LYS A 16 -1.13 -14.30 -11.56
CA LYS A 16 -0.41 -15.44 -11.02
C LYS A 16 1.09 -15.26 -11.16
N TYR A 17 1.86 -15.94 -10.31
CA TYR A 17 3.32 -15.88 -10.34
C TYR A 17 3.90 -16.26 -11.72
N GLU A 18 3.30 -17.24 -12.38
CA GLU A 18 3.72 -17.74 -13.69
C GLU A 18 3.50 -16.73 -14.83
N HIS A 19 2.69 -15.70 -14.58
CA HIS A 19 2.47 -14.61 -15.55
C HIS A 19 3.51 -13.50 -15.44
N LEU A 20 4.35 -13.52 -14.39
CA LEU A 20 5.34 -12.47 -14.15
C LEU A 20 6.58 -12.67 -15.01
N PRO A 21 7.03 -11.64 -15.75
CA PRO A 21 8.32 -11.68 -16.42
C PRO A 21 9.48 -11.87 -15.42
N PRO A 22 10.54 -12.59 -15.80
CA PRO A 22 11.70 -12.82 -14.93
C PRO A 22 12.34 -11.53 -14.38
N GLU A 23 12.36 -10.47 -15.18
CA GLU A 23 12.88 -9.15 -14.80
C GLU A 23 12.02 -8.50 -13.70
N VAL A 24 10.69 -8.62 -13.77
CA VAL A 24 9.76 -8.12 -12.74
C VAL A 24 9.98 -8.88 -11.43
N ILE A 25 10.09 -10.21 -11.48
CA ILE A 25 10.39 -11.04 -10.30
C ILE A 25 11.72 -10.60 -9.68
N LYS A 26 12.77 -10.44 -10.50
CA LYS A 26 14.09 -10.01 -10.04
C LYS A 26 14.03 -8.61 -9.40
N ARG A 27 13.37 -7.67 -10.05
CA ARG A 27 13.19 -6.31 -9.55
C ARG A 27 12.46 -6.29 -8.21
N THR A 28 11.33 -7.01 -8.11
CA THR A 28 10.55 -7.13 -6.87
C THR A 28 11.38 -7.69 -5.71
N LYS A 29 12.19 -8.72 -5.95
CA LYS A 29 13.11 -9.26 -4.92
C LYS A 29 14.11 -8.22 -4.43
N LEU A 30 14.64 -7.38 -5.32
CA LEU A 30 15.57 -6.30 -4.95
C LEU A 30 14.85 -5.22 -4.13
N LEU A 31 13.63 -4.83 -4.52
CA LEU A 31 12.82 -3.87 -3.77
C LEU A 31 12.47 -4.38 -2.37
N ILE A 32 12.14 -5.67 -2.24
CA ILE A 32 11.90 -6.30 -0.93
C ILE A 32 13.16 -6.25 -0.08
N LEU A 33 14.32 -6.62 -0.63
CA LEU A 33 15.59 -6.62 0.08
C LEU A 33 15.97 -5.21 0.56
N ASP A 34 15.85 -4.22 -0.32
CA ASP A 34 16.11 -2.82 -0.03
C ASP A 34 15.22 -2.30 1.10
N THR A 35 13.91 -2.48 0.97
CA THR A 35 12.92 -2.03 1.97
C THR A 35 13.16 -2.69 3.33
N VAL A 36 13.47 -3.98 3.37
CA VAL A 36 13.81 -4.68 4.63
C VAL A 36 15.07 -4.07 5.25
N GLY A 37 16.11 -3.79 4.45
CA GLY A 37 17.32 -3.12 4.92
C GLY A 37 17.04 -1.75 5.52
N ILE A 38 16.18 -0.96 4.87
CA ILE A 38 15.77 0.37 5.37
C ILE A 38 14.97 0.25 6.68
N ILE A 39 14.03 -0.69 6.80
CA ILE A 39 13.27 -0.92 8.03
C ILE A 39 14.23 -1.24 9.19
N ILE A 40 15.18 -2.16 8.97
CA ILE A 40 16.18 -2.54 9.97
C ILE A 40 16.98 -1.31 10.41
N ARG A 41 17.45 -0.51 9.48
CA ARG A 41 18.20 0.71 9.77
C ARG A 41 17.36 1.73 10.54
N ALA A 42 16.15 2.01 10.06
CA ALA A 42 15.24 2.97 10.67
C ALA A 42 14.82 2.58 12.09
N ARG A 43 14.74 1.27 12.40
CA ARG A 43 14.40 0.79 13.74
C ARG A 43 15.39 1.30 14.80
N HIS A 44 16.64 1.52 14.43
CA HIS A 44 17.69 1.99 15.31
C HIS A 44 17.91 3.51 15.23
N ASP A 45 17.80 4.09 14.06
CA ASP A 45 18.25 5.46 13.81
C ASP A 45 17.13 6.50 13.69
N ALA A 46 15.89 6.08 13.38
CA ALA A 46 14.82 7.05 13.21
C ALA A 46 14.30 7.58 14.57
N GLU A 47 14.40 8.88 14.77
CA GLU A 47 13.98 9.55 16.02
C GLU A 47 12.54 9.28 16.43
N SER A 48 11.64 9.11 15.44
CA SER A 48 10.21 8.84 15.68
C SER A 48 9.91 7.43 16.20
N THR A 49 10.86 6.50 16.10
CA THR A 49 10.63 5.07 16.37
C THR A 49 10.17 4.81 17.81
N SER A 50 10.87 5.39 18.80
CA SER A 50 10.55 5.15 20.22
C SER A 50 9.15 5.63 20.59
N SER A 51 8.74 6.79 20.08
CA SER A 51 7.42 7.37 20.32
C SER A 51 6.32 6.49 19.72
N LEU A 52 6.51 5.99 18.49
CA LEU A 52 5.54 5.13 17.83
C LEU A 52 5.41 3.76 18.54
N VAL A 53 6.52 3.13 18.89
CA VAL A 53 6.51 1.85 19.64
C VAL A 53 5.81 2.02 20.98
N SER A 54 6.10 3.11 21.72
CA SER A 54 5.43 3.41 22.99
C SER A 54 3.91 3.60 22.83
N ALA A 55 3.48 4.25 21.74
CA ALA A 55 2.07 4.41 21.45
C ALA A 55 1.38 3.07 21.17
N ILE A 56 2.02 2.19 20.40
CA ILE A 56 1.53 0.83 20.11
C ILE A 56 1.44 -0.03 21.36
N ASP A 57 2.42 0.06 22.26
CA ASP A 57 2.38 -0.63 23.54
C ASP A 57 1.21 -0.16 24.42
N LYS A 58 0.94 1.16 24.47
CA LYS A 58 -0.22 1.73 25.17
C LYS A 58 -1.57 1.36 24.55
N LEU A 59 -1.61 1.10 23.26
CA LEU A 59 -2.80 0.61 22.54
C LEU A 59 -2.98 -0.91 22.69
N GLU A 60 -2.11 -1.58 23.46
CA GLU A 60 -2.14 -3.03 23.69
C GLU A 60 -2.06 -3.86 22.38
N MET A 61 -1.40 -3.32 21.35
CA MET A 61 -1.28 -3.95 20.04
C MET A 61 -0.03 -4.84 19.90
N GLY A 62 0.68 -5.10 20.98
CA GLY A 62 1.77 -6.08 21.08
C GLY A 62 1.25 -7.53 21.20
N ASN A 63 2.18 -8.49 21.29
CA ASN A 63 1.89 -9.91 21.52
C ASN A 63 0.96 -10.58 20.48
N GLY A 64 1.08 -10.19 19.23
CA GLY A 64 0.35 -10.79 18.12
C GLY A 64 1.15 -11.86 17.37
N SER A 65 0.76 -12.12 16.12
CA SER A 65 1.35 -13.17 15.26
C SER A 65 2.35 -12.64 14.23
N CYS A 66 2.54 -11.33 14.13
CA CYS A 66 3.37 -10.71 13.10
C CYS A 66 4.64 -10.08 13.67
N GLN A 67 5.69 -10.03 12.83
CA GLN A 67 6.99 -9.49 13.19
C GLN A 67 7.21 -8.10 12.61
N VAL A 68 7.95 -7.28 13.34
CA VAL A 68 8.59 -6.08 12.85
C VAL A 68 10.09 -6.37 12.77
N PHE A 69 10.71 -6.03 11.64
CA PHE A 69 12.14 -6.32 11.44
C PHE A 69 13.00 -5.64 12.52
N SER A 70 14.01 -6.36 12.98
CA SER A 70 14.89 -5.98 14.11
C SER A 70 14.20 -5.84 15.47
N ASP A 71 12.96 -6.26 15.62
CA ASP A 71 12.31 -6.33 16.92
C ASP A 71 12.22 -7.79 17.42
N LYS A 72 12.39 -7.99 18.73
CA LYS A 72 12.23 -9.31 19.37
C LYS A 72 10.78 -9.61 19.72
N LYS A 73 9.95 -8.57 19.81
CA LYS A 73 8.52 -8.68 20.09
C LYS A 73 7.76 -9.08 18.84
N THR A 74 6.62 -9.69 19.03
CA THR A 74 5.58 -9.84 17.99
C THR A 74 4.46 -8.83 18.22
N TYR A 75 3.72 -8.55 17.18
CA TYR A 75 2.67 -7.53 17.14
C TYR A 75 1.40 -8.07 16.52
N THR A 76 0.28 -7.41 16.77
CA THR A 76 -0.92 -7.66 15.97
C THR A 76 -0.61 -7.36 14.50
N PRO A 77 -1.28 -8.02 13.54
CA PRO A 77 -1.04 -7.77 12.11
C PRO A 77 -1.16 -6.28 11.73
N SER A 78 -2.14 -5.60 12.29
CA SER A 78 -2.39 -4.18 12.12
C SER A 78 -1.21 -3.32 12.62
N ALA A 79 -0.68 -3.61 13.80
CA ALA A 79 0.48 -2.89 14.35
C ALA A 79 1.77 -3.20 13.58
N ALA A 80 1.97 -4.43 13.12
CA ALA A 80 3.13 -4.81 12.32
C ALA A 80 3.14 -4.08 10.98
N ALA A 81 2.00 -3.97 10.30
CA ALA A 81 1.86 -3.19 9.07
C ALA A 81 2.16 -1.70 9.32
N LEU A 82 1.61 -1.11 10.38
CA LEU A 82 1.86 0.28 10.77
C LEU A 82 3.34 0.54 11.05
N LEU A 83 3.97 -0.30 11.88
CA LEU A 83 5.37 -0.13 12.28
C LEU A 83 6.33 -0.32 11.11
N ASN A 84 6.23 -1.43 10.38
CA ASN A 84 7.10 -1.69 9.23
C ASN A 84 6.96 -0.59 8.18
N GLY A 85 5.72 -0.15 7.86
CA GLY A 85 5.48 0.92 6.89
C GLY A 85 6.01 2.28 7.33
N THR A 86 5.87 2.63 8.60
CA THR A 86 6.45 3.87 9.12
C THR A 86 7.98 3.81 9.12
N LEU A 87 8.57 2.69 9.53
CA LEU A 87 10.02 2.51 9.52
C LEU A 87 10.59 2.54 8.09
N ALA A 88 9.93 1.87 7.14
CA ALA A 88 10.34 1.86 5.74
C ALA A 88 10.47 3.28 5.15
N HIS A 89 9.59 4.19 5.57
CA HIS A 89 9.56 5.58 5.07
C HIS A 89 10.26 6.61 5.99
N SER A 90 10.86 6.17 7.10
CA SER A 90 11.38 7.08 8.12
C SER A 90 12.68 7.79 7.74
N LEU A 91 13.49 7.21 6.88
CA LEU A 91 14.79 7.74 6.45
C LEU A 91 14.76 8.36 5.06
N ASP A 92 13.64 8.29 4.36
CA ASP A 92 13.46 8.79 2.98
C ASP A 92 14.45 8.15 1.98
N PHE A 93 14.82 6.87 2.21
CA PHE A 93 15.71 6.07 1.36
C PHE A 93 14.96 5.09 0.47
N ASP A 94 13.66 4.91 0.72
CA ASP A 94 12.81 3.96 0.03
C ASP A 94 12.62 4.33 -1.45
N ASP A 95 12.36 3.29 -2.24
CA ASP A 95 12.21 3.37 -3.69
C ASP A 95 11.21 4.43 -4.13
N THR A 96 11.49 5.04 -5.27
CA THR A 96 10.65 6.09 -5.85
C THR A 96 10.32 5.78 -7.29
N HIS A 97 9.05 5.82 -7.64
CA HIS A 97 8.60 5.86 -9.03
C HIS A 97 8.53 7.31 -9.49
N ALA A 98 9.50 7.72 -10.32
CA ALA A 98 9.72 9.12 -10.67
C ALA A 98 8.50 9.79 -11.35
N GLU A 99 7.89 9.12 -12.34
CA GLU A 99 6.76 9.68 -13.08
C GLU A 99 5.49 9.77 -12.22
N ALA A 100 5.20 8.76 -11.42
CA ALA A 100 4.08 8.79 -10.47
C ALA A 100 4.36 9.65 -9.23
N SER A 101 5.63 10.01 -9.01
CA SER A 101 6.12 10.84 -7.89
C SER A 101 5.66 10.32 -6.52
N LEU A 102 5.86 9.02 -6.30
CA LEU A 102 5.48 8.33 -5.07
C LEU A 102 6.46 7.20 -4.73
N HIS A 103 6.44 6.76 -3.47
CA HIS A 103 7.20 5.62 -2.97
C HIS A 103 6.28 4.40 -2.90
N SER A 104 6.72 3.27 -3.47
CA SER A 104 5.81 2.12 -3.66
C SER A 104 5.97 1.06 -2.59
N SER A 105 7.21 0.66 -2.28
CA SER A 105 7.43 -0.53 -1.46
C SER A 105 7.00 -0.37 -0.01
N ALA A 106 7.17 0.81 0.58
CA ALA A 106 6.92 1.01 2.00
C ALA A 106 5.49 0.65 2.44
N PRO A 107 4.40 1.16 1.82
CA PRO A 107 3.05 0.76 2.22
C PRO A 107 2.71 -0.67 1.80
N ILE A 108 3.14 -1.07 0.60
CA ILE A 108 2.75 -2.33 -0.02
C ILE A 108 3.40 -3.52 0.68
N LEU A 109 4.74 -3.51 0.80
CA LEU A 109 5.46 -4.61 1.43
C LEU A 109 5.04 -4.78 2.89
N SER A 110 4.80 -3.69 3.62
CA SER A 110 4.42 -3.73 5.03
C SER A 110 3.05 -4.39 5.25
N ALA A 111 2.07 -4.09 4.39
CA ALA A 111 0.77 -4.76 4.41
C ALA A 111 0.87 -6.22 3.94
N ALA A 112 1.63 -6.47 2.86
CA ALA A 112 1.85 -7.81 2.32
C ALA A 112 2.54 -8.74 3.32
N LEU A 113 3.56 -8.26 4.04
CA LEU A 113 4.25 -9.06 5.07
C LEU A 113 3.32 -9.46 6.22
N ALA A 114 2.49 -8.53 6.70
CA ALA A 114 1.52 -8.85 7.74
C ALA A 114 0.49 -9.88 7.25
N ALA A 115 -0.07 -9.69 6.06
CA ALA A 115 -1.01 -10.65 5.46
C ALA A 115 -0.36 -12.00 5.19
N ALA A 116 0.89 -12.03 4.68
CA ALA A 116 1.62 -13.25 4.42
C ALA A 116 1.88 -14.06 5.70
N GLN A 117 2.24 -13.38 6.80
CA GLN A 117 2.44 -14.05 8.10
C GLN A 117 1.12 -14.61 8.67
N MET A 118 0.01 -13.86 8.53
CA MET A 118 -1.32 -14.34 8.93
C MET A 118 -1.71 -15.63 8.19
N ASN A 119 -1.45 -15.69 6.89
CA ASN A 119 -1.88 -16.77 6.00
C ASN A 119 -0.81 -17.84 5.75
N LYS A 120 0.39 -17.68 6.32
CA LYS A 120 1.56 -18.56 6.09
C LYS A 120 1.88 -18.71 4.59
N SER A 121 1.82 -17.59 3.87
CA SER A 121 2.03 -17.55 2.43
C SER A 121 3.47 -17.84 2.02
N SER A 122 3.65 -18.38 0.82
CA SER A 122 4.95 -18.65 0.22
C SER A 122 5.65 -17.37 -0.27
N GLY A 123 6.95 -17.46 -0.54
CA GLY A 123 7.70 -16.35 -1.13
C GLY A 123 7.24 -15.97 -2.55
N GLN A 124 6.71 -16.93 -3.33
CA GLN A 124 6.14 -16.65 -4.66
C GLN A 124 4.84 -15.85 -4.53
N GLU A 125 3.98 -16.22 -3.60
CA GLU A 125 2.75 -15.47 -3.31
C GLU A 125 3.07 -14.05 -2.82
N LEU A 126 4.07 -13.88 -1.94
CA LEU A 126 4.51 -12.56 -1.48
C LEU A 126 5.02 -11.69 -2.64
N ILE A 127 5.84 -12.24 -3.54
CA ILE A 127 6.34 -11.51 -4.72
C ILE A 127 5.16 -11.06 -5.59
N THR A 128 4.22 -11.96 -5.89
CA THR A 128 3.04 -11.64 -6.72
C THR A 128 2.18 -10.57 -6.05
N ALA A 129 1.95 -10.68 -4.76
CA ALA A 129 1.22 -9.69 -3.99
C ALA A 129 1.86 -8.30 -4.06
N CYS A 130 3.20 -8.23 -3.92
CA CYS A 130 3.91 -6.96 -4.07
C CYS A 130 3.71 -6.37 -5.47
N VAL A 131 3.81 -7.17 -6.54
CA VAL A 131 3.58 -6.69 -7.91
C VAL A 131 2.15 -6.20 -8.08
N VAL A 132 1.15 -6.94 -7.60
CA VAL A 132 -0.26 -6.50 -7.62
C VAL A 132 -0.43 -5.16 -6.92
N GLY A 133 0.23 -4.98 -5.79
CA GLY A 133 0.23 -3.72 -5.04
C GLY A 133 0.90 -2.58 -5.81
N TYR A 134 2.11 -2.82 -6.37
CA TYR A 134 2.86 -1.82 -7.14
C TYR A 134 2.07 -1.33 -8.35
N GLU A 135 1.53 -2.25 -9.16
CA GLU A 135 0.74 -1.91 -10.32
C GLU A 135 -0.50 -1.08 -9.94
N THR A 136 -1.17 -1.42 -8.84
CA THR A 136 -2.33 -0.67 -8.36
C THR A 136 -1.93 0.74 -7.93
N GLN A 137 -0.93 0.89 -7.07
CA GLN A 137 -0.52 2.19 -6.53
C GLN A 137 0.08 3.10 -7.61
N ILE A 138 1.03 2.59 -8.39
CA ILE A 138 1.76 3.38 -9.39
C ILE A 138 0.79 3.86 -10.47
N ARG A 139 -0.07 3.00 -10.99
CA ARG A 139 -1.03 3.34 -12.04
C ARG A 139 -2.07 4.35 -11.58
N LEU A 140 -2.51 4.31 -10.32
CA LEU A 140 -3.34 5.36 -9.72
C LEU A 140 -2.60 6.71 -9.69
N GLY A 141 -1.33 6.70 -9.29
CA GLY A 141 -0.49 7.90 -9.30
C GLY A 141 -0.28 8.48 -10.70
N LEU A 142 0.02 7.63 -11.68
CA LEU A 142 0.19 8.03 -13.09
C LEU A 142 -1.10 8.63 -13.68
N ALA A 143 -2.25 8.03 -13.39
CA ALA A 143 -3.53 8.48 -13.89
C ALA A 143 -4.02 9.78 -13.23
N GLY A 144 -3.75 9.95 -11.94
CA GLY A 144 -4.15 11.15 -11.20
C GLY A 144 -3.26 12.37 -11.43
N GLY A 145 -2.03 12.13 -11.87
CA GLY A 145 -1.02 13.15 -12.06
C GLY A 145 -0.50 13.73 -10.73
N SER A 146 0.77 13.49 -10.42
CA SER A 146 1.40 13.88 -9.14
C SER A 146 1.26 15.37 -8.82
N SER A 147 1.40 16.25 -9.82
CA SER A 147 1.27 17.69 -9.63
C SER A 147 -0.10 18.11 -9.08
N ALA A 148 -1.18 17.45 -9.50
CA ALA A 148 -2.52 17.75 -9.02
C ALA A 148 -2.69 17.38 -7.54
N HIS A 149 -2.15 16.25 -7.11
CA HIS A 149 -2.13 15.81 -5.72
C HIS A 149 -1.41 16.80 -4.80
N TYR A 150 -0.18 17.16 -5.17
CA TYR A 150 0.63 18.11 -4.39
C TYR A 150 -0.04 19.46 -4.29
N LYS A 151 -0.63 19.97 -5.36
CA LYS A 151 -1.38 21.25 -5.36
C LYS A 151 -2.59 21.22 -4.42
N LYS A 152 -3.24 20.08 -4.26
CA LYS A 152 -4.33 19.88 -3.28
C LYS A 152 -3.84 19.64 -1.85
N GLY A 153 -2.53 19.55 -1.64
CA GLY A 153 -1.92 19.35 -0.32
C GLY A 153 -1.98 17.92 0.19
N PHE A 154 -2.01 16.93 -0.73
CA PHE A 154 -2.01 15.51 -0.38
C PHE A 154 -0.69 14.83 -0.73
N HIS A 155 -0.32 13.84 0.08
CA HIS A 155 0.86 12.99 -0.10
C HIS A 155 0.52 11.76 -0.95
N PRO A 156 0.96 11.69 -2.24
CA PRO A 156 0.56 10.62 -3.16
C PRO A 156 0.93 9.22 -2.65
N THR A 157 2.09 9.08 -2.00
CA THR A 157 2.54 7.80 -1.40
C THR A 157 1.49 7.21 -0.47
N ALA A 158 0.82 8.03 0.32
CA ALA A 158 -0.21 7.57 1.26
C ALA A 158 -1.57 7.41 0.58
N THR A 159 -2.01 8.41 -0.19
CA THR A 159 -3.35 8.40 -0.79
C THR A 159 -3.52 7.34 -1.88
N CYS A 160 -2.46 7.02 -2.64
CA CYS A 160 -2.44 5.86 -3.55
C CYS A 160 -2.05 4.57 -2.81
N GLY A 161 -1.17 4.68 -1.80
CA GLY A 161 -0.58 3.56 -1.09
C GLY A 161 -1.59 2.69 -0.35
N VAL A 162 -2.67 3.27 0.17
CA VAL A 162 -3.73 2.48 0.81
C VAL A 162 -4.36 1.48 -0.16
N PHE A 163 -4.53 1.85 -1.43
CA PHE A 163 -5.08 0.96 -2.46
C PHE A 163 -4.06 -0.11 -2.89
N GLY A 164 -2.78 0.24 -2.99
CA GLY A 164 -1.70 -0.73 -3.20
C GLY A 164 -1.61 -1.74 -2.06
N ALA A 165 -1.75 -1.28 -0.82
CA ALA A 165 -1.77 -2.13 0.36
C ALA A 165 -3.00 -3.06 0.39
N VAL A 166 -4.20 -2.55 0.02
CA VAL A 166 -5.40 -3.39 -0.21
C VAL A 166 -5.13 -4.47 -1.23
N ALA A 167 -4.55 -4.09 -2.38
CA ALA A 167 -4.30 -5.00 -3.48
C ALA A 167 -3.35 -6.14 -3.06
N ALA A 168 -2.25 -5.82 -2.39
CA ALA A 168 -1.28 -6.80 -1.92
C ALA A 168 -1.83 -7.70 -0.80
N ALA A 169 -2.47 -7.13 0.23
CA ALA A 169 -3.06 -7.90 1.31
C ALA A 169 -4.22 -8.76 0.84
N GLY A 170 -5.11 -8.21 0.02
CA GLY A 170 -6.26 -8.92 -0.55
C GLY A 170 -5.85 -10.09 -1.44
N TYR A 171 -4.78 -9.95 -2.23
CA TYR A 171 -4.21 -11.05 -3.01
C TYR A 171 -3.81 -12.23 -2.10
N LEU A 172 -3.05 -11.95 -1.04
CA LEU A 172 -2.61 -12.98 -0.09
C LEU A 172 -3.74 -13.62 0.70
N MET A 173 -4.84 -12.92 0.84
CA MET A 173 -6.05 -13.41 1.50
C MET A 173 -6.99 -14.14 0.53
N GLY A 174 -6.67 -14.20 -0.77
CA GLY A 174 -7.49 -14.84 -1.79
C GLY A 174 -8.82 -14.15 -2.05
N LEU A 175 -8.87 -12.82 -1.95
CA LEU A 175 -10.09 -12.06 -2.21
C LEU A 175 -10.57 -12.29 -3.64
N THR A 176 -11.88 -12.50 -3.78
CA THR A 176 -12.56 -12.51 -5.08
C THR A 176 -12.62 -11.10 -5.69
N LYS A 177 -12.83 -11.01 -7.01
CA LYS A 177 -13.05 -9.73 -7.72
C LYS A 177 -14.07 -8.83 -6.99
N TYR A 178 -15.20 -9.38 -6.52
CA TYR A 178 -16.24 -8.60 -5.84
C TYR A 178 -15.80 -8.11 -4.45
N GLN A 179 -14.99 -8.89 -3.75
CA GLN A 179 -14.40 -8.47 -2.48
C GLN A 179 -13.34 -7.40 -2.70
N PHE A 180 -12.53 -7.48 -3.76
CA PHE A 180 -11.61 -6.39 -4.13
C PHE A 180 -12.34 -5.08 -4.44
N ILE A 181 -13.44 -5.11 -5.19
CA ILE A 181 -14.27 -3.93 -5.45
C ILE A 181 -14.71 -3.30 -4.12
N SER A 182 -15.22 -4.11 -3.19
CA SER A 182 -15.60 -3.64 -1.85
C SER A 182 -14.41 -3.10 -1.06
N ALA A 183 -13.26 -3.79 -1.08
CA ALA A 183 -12.06 -3.37 -0.37
C ALA A 183 -11.54 -2.02 -0.85
N PHE A 184 -11.50 -1.77 -2.16
CA PHE A 184 -11.15 -0.47 -2.72
C PHE A 184 -12.15 0.61 -2.32
N GLY A 185 -13.45 0.28 -2.31
CA GLY A 185 -14.49 1.20 -1.84
C GLY A 185 -14.33 1.58 -0.37
N ILE A 186 -14.01 0.64 0.51
CA ILE A 186 -13.73 0.90 1.93
C ILE A 186 -12.46 1.75 2.07
N ALA A 187 -11.40 1.43 1.32
CA ALA A 187 -10.13 2.14 1.35
C ALA A 187 -10.24 3.60 0.90
N LEU A 188 -11.19 3.92 0.03
CA LEU A 188 -11.45 5.32 -0.37
C LEU A 188 -11.74 6.22 0.85
N SER A 189 -12.46 5.70 1.85
CA SER A 189 -12.74 6.44 3.08
C SER A 189 -11.56 6.45 4.07
N GLN A 190 -10.51 5.71 3.80
CA GLN A 190 -9.29 5.63 4.61
C GLN A 190 -8.08 6.27 3.92
N SER A 191 -8.24 6.74 2.69
CA SER A 191 -7.21 7.45 1.95
C SER A 191 -6.96 8.81 2.60
N ALA A 192 -5.72 9.04 3.08
CA ALA A 192 -5.36 10.25 3.82
C ALA A 192 -3.87 10.59 3.62
N GLY A 193 -3.46 11.76 4.09
CA GLY A 193 -2.07 12.18 4.07
C GLY A 193 -1.92 13.66 3.73
N SER A 194 -2.02 14.55 4.74
CA SER A 194 -1.82 16.00 4.56
C SER A 194 -0.33 16.32 4.38
N MET A 195 -0.02 17.21 3.46
CA MET A 195 1.34 17.75 3.25
C MET A 195 1.75 18.81 4.29
N GLN A 196 0.93 19.07 5.31
CA GLN A 196 1.21 20.10 6.33
C GLN A 196 2.56 19.91 7.04
N PHE A 197 3.07 18.67 7.12
CA PHE A 197 4.39 18.37 7.68
C PHE A 197 5.56 19.11 7.05
N LEU A 198 5.39 19.62 5.83
CA LEU A 198 6.45 20.41 5.15
C LEU A 198 6.72 21.75 5.82
N THR A 199 5.79 22.26 6.62
CA THR A 199 5.94 23.60 7.24
C THR A 199 6.82 23.58 8.48
N ASP A 200 6.93 22.44 9.16
CA ASP A 200 7.64 22.31 10.44
C ASP A 200 8.53 21.06 10.57
N GLY A 201 8.58 20.24 9.51
CA GLY A 201 9.36 19.00 9.52
C GLY A 201 8.79 17.91 10.43
N ALA A 202 7.48 17.95 10.70
CA ALA A 202 6.82 16.97 11.56
C ALA A 202 6.94 15.53 11.03
N TRP A 203 6.90 14.54 11.93
CA TRP A 203 7.08 13.13 11.59
C TRP A 203 5.87 12.48 10.93
N THR A 204 4.78 13.21 10.71
CA THR A 204 3.55 12.67 10.12
C THR A 204 3.73 12.13 8.71
N LYS A 205 4.68 12.65 7.91
CA LYS A 205 5.07 12.06 6.62
C LYS A 205 5.34 10.56 6.76
N ARG A 206 6.15 10.19 7.75
CA ARG A 206 6.57 8.81 8.02
C ARG A 206 5.38 7.91 8.37
N SER A 207 4.51 8.39 9.27
CA SER A 207 3.33 7.64 9.72
C SER A 207 2.25 7.49 8.65
N HIS A 208 2.14 8.41 7.69
CA HIS A 208 1.18 8.30 6.59
C HIS A 208 1.29 6.97 5.86
N VAL A 209 2.51 6.53 5.62
CA VAL A 209 2.79 5.30 4.87
C VAL A 209 2.47 4.06 5.71
N GLY A 210 2.83 4.08 6.98
CA GLY A 210 2.44 3.02 7.92
C GLY A 210 0.92 2.93 8.09
N GLN A 211 0.23 4.07 8.18
CA GLN A 211 -1.23 4.12 8.23
C GLN A 211 -1.86 3.59 6.93
N ALA A 212 -1.30 3.92 5.76
CA ALA A 212 -1.76 3.37 4.49
C ALA A 212 -1.63 1.84 4.46
N ALA A 213 -0.52 1.27 4.96
CA ALA A 213 -0.34 -0.17 5.09
C ALA A 213 -1.36 -0.81 6.05
N GLN A 214 -1.52 -0.23 7.24
CA GLN A 214 -2.47 -0.67 8.26
C GLN A 214 -3.90 -0.63 7.76
N ASN A 215 -4.32 0.50 7.19
CA ASN A 215 -5.66 0.71 6.68
C ASN A 215 -5.95 -0.22 5.50
N GLY A 216 -5.00 -0.39 4.57
CA GLY A 216 -5.14 -1.28 3.44
C GLY A 216 -5.36 -2.73 3.86
N LEU A 217 -4.56 -3.23 4.81
CA LEU A 217 -4.75 -4.55 5.41
C LEU A 217 -6.13 -4.69 6.04
N SER A 218 -6.53 -3.69 6.85
CA SER A 218 -7.83 -3.71 7.52
C SER A 218 -9.01 -3.69 6.54
N CYS A 219 -8.92 -2.91 5.46
CA CYS A 219 -9.93 -2.85 4.41
C CYS A 219 -10.05 -4.19 3.67
N ALA A 220 -8.93 -4.85 3.39
CA ALA A 220 -8.93 -6.18 2.77
C ALA A 220 -9.61 -7.22 3.69
N ILE A 221 -9.30 -7.21 4.99
CA ILE A 221 -9.95 -8.09 5.98
C ILE A 221 -11.45 -7.83 6.03
N MET A 222 -11.88 -6.57 6.17
CA MET A 222 -13.30 -6.22 6.23
C MET A 222 -14.07 -6.69 5.00
N ALA A 223 -13.51 -6.50 3.81
CA ALA A 223 -14.13 -6.96 2.57
C ALA A 223 -14.16 -8.49 2.46
N GLY A 224 -13.11 -9.17 2.94
CA GLY A 224 -13.04 -10.63 3.06
C GLY A 224 -14.18 -11.19 3.91
N GLU A 225 -14.51 -10.51 5.01
CA GLU A 225 -15.63 -10.85 5.91
C GLU A 225 -17.01 -10.37 5.39
N GLY A 226 -17.06 -9.81 4.18
CA GLY A 226 -18.32 -9.44 3.52
C GLY A 226 -18.79 -8.00 3.77
N PHE A 227 -17.96 -7.14 4.39
CA PHE A 227 -18.31 -5.72 4.51
C PHE A 227 -18.26 -5.05 3.13
N LYS A 228 -19.29 -4.28 2.79
CA LYS A 228 -19.47 -3.70 1.45
C LYS A 228 -18.95 -2.28 1.40
N GLY A 229 -18.12 -1.98 0.41
CA GLY A 229 -17.70 -0.64 0.02
C GLY A 229 -18.38 -0.18 -1.28
N PRO A 230 -18.29 1.14 -1.60
CA PRO A 230 -18.75 1.67 -2.89
C PRO A 230 -18.08 0.98 -4.09
N SER A 231 -18.86 0.67 -5.12
CA SER A 231 -18.38 -0.10 -6.27
C SER A 231 -17.54 0.71 -7.28
N GLN A 232 -17.55 2.02 -7.20
CA GLN A 232 -16.84 2.94 -8.10
C GLN A 232 -15.81 3.77 -7.31
N ALA A 233 -14.88 3.06 -6.65
CA ALA A 233 -13.90 3.69 -5.76
C ALA A 233 -13.01 4.71 -6.47
N PHE A 234 -12.64 4.47 -7.71
CA PHE A 234 -11.71 5.33 -8.44
C PHE A 234 -12.43 6.36 -9.31
N GLU A 235 -13.35 5.90 -10.17
CA GLU A 235 -14.03 6.67 -11.20
C GLU A 235 -15.34 7.32 -10.79
N GLY A 236 -15.86 6.99 -9.60
CA GLY A 236 -17.15 7.47 -9.11
C GLY A 236 -17.21 9.00 -8.94
N GLN A 237 -18.44 9.54 -8.89
CA GLN A 237 -18.68 10.97 -8.68
C GLN A 237 -17.94 11.53 -7.44
N TRP A 238 -17.80 10.74 -6.38
CA TRP A 238 -17.07 11.06 -5.16
C TRP A 238 -15.86 10.13 -4.97
N GLY A 239 -15.36 9.56 -6.09
CA GLY A 239 -14.26 8.63 -6.12
C GLY A 239 -12.90 9.30 -5.93
N TYR A 240 -11.87 8.48 -5.97
CA TYR A 240 -10.48 8.88 -5.73
C TYR A 240 -10.03 10.07 -6.59
N PHE A 241 -10.27 10.01 -7.90
CA PHE A 241 -9.81 11.06 -8.81
C PHE A 241 -10.52 12.38 -8.62
N HIS A 242 -11.80 12.36 -8.22
CA HIS A 242 -12.53 13.56 -7.84
C HIS A 242 -11.95 14.18 -6.56
N SER A 243 -11.71 13.36 -5.54
CA SER A 243 -11.30 13.82 -4.21
C SER A 243 -9.85 14.29 -4.15
N TYR A 244 -8.93 13.52 -4.73
CA TYR A 244 -7.49 13.71 -4.56
C TYR A 244 -6.75 14.21 -5.80
N ALA A 245 -7.31 14.10 -6.99
CA ALA A 245 -6.73 14.58 -8.23
C ALA A 245 -7.62 15.64 -8.91
N SER A 246 -7.25 16.13 -10.06
CA SER A 246 -8.08 17.06 -10.87
C SER A 246 -8.73 16.31 -12.05
N GLY A 247 -9.20 15.09 -11.79
CA GLY A 247 -9.63 14.12 -12.79
C GLY A 247 -8.64 12.96 -12.91
N GLY A 248 -8.94 11.97 -13.73
CA GLY A 248 -8.09 10.81 -13.95
C GLY A 248 -7.97 10.44 -15.43
N ASP A 249 -6.76 10.08 -15.87
CA ASP A 249 -6.53 9.44 -17.16
C ASP A 249 -6.70 7.92 -17.03
N PHE A 250 -7.93 7.46 -17.14
CA PHE A 250 -8.27 6.04 -17.00
C PHE A 250 -7.63 5.16 -18.07
N LYS A 251 -7.41 5.71 -19.29
CA LYS A 251 -6.71 4.97 -20.35
C LYS A 251 -5.26 4.70 -19.93
N LYS A 252 -4.57 5.70 -19.40
CA LYS A 252 -3.20 5.55 -18.90
C LYS A 252 -3.13 4.53 -17.76
N ALA A 253 -4.07 4.54 -16.81
CA ALA A 253 -4.12 3.59 -15.72
C ALA A 253 -4.29 2.13 -16.20
N LEU A 254 -5.07 1.91 -17.25
CA LEU A 254 -5.43 0.58 -17.73
C LEU A 254 -4.55 0.09 -18.90
N ASP A 255 -3.66 0.95 -19.42
CA ASP A 255 -2.79 0.59 -20.56
C ASP A 255 -1.88 -0.58 -20.23
N GLY A 256 -2.11 -1.70 -20.91
CA GLY A 256 -1.30 -2.92 -20.71
C GLY A 256 -1.38 -3.52 -19.30
N LEU A 257 -2.41 -3.23 -18.50
CA LEU A 257 -2.58 -3.81 -17.16
C LEU A 257 -2.50 -5.34 -17.21
N GLY A 258 -1.57 -5.92 -16.41
CA GLY A 258 -1.29 -7.36 -16.40
C GLY A 258 -0.39 -7.88 -17.54
N LYS A 259 0.05 -6.99 -18.46
CA LYS A 259 0.96 -7.32 -19.57
C LYS A 259 2.22 -6.46 -19.60
N LYS A 260 2.08 -5.20 -19.27
CA LYS A 260 3.16 -4.24 -19.10
C LYS A 260 3.21 -3.88 -17.62
N PHE A 261 4.36 -3.96 -17.01
CA PHE A 261 4.55 -3.73 -15.58
C PHE A 261 5.31 -2.43 -15.34
N GLU A 262 4.82 -1.64 -14.40
CA GLU A 262 5.45 -0.39 -13.94
C GLU A 262 6.43 -0.63 -12.77
N THR A 263 6.49 -1.87 -12.29
CA THR A 263 7.37 -2.33 -11.19
C THR A 263 8.86 -2.27 -11.54
#